data_8cb5d05005ae6e4c5d0ea33e748eea3e
#
_entry.id   8cb5d05005ae6e4c5d0ea33e748eea3e
#
_cell.length_a   1.000
_cell.length_b   1.000
_cell.length_c   1.000
_cell.angle_alpha   90.00
_cell.angle_beta   90.00
_cell.angle_gamma   90.00
#
_symmetry.space_group_name_H-M   'P 1'
#
loop_
_entity.id
_entity.type
_entity.pdbx_description
1 polymer ?
#
loop_
_entity_poly.entity_id
_entity_poly.type
_entity_poly.pdbx_seq_one_letter_code
_entity_poly.pdbx_strand_id
1 'polypeptide(L)'
;FVNPYPFFDDNRQFLSLAFSTSPTIAVPLRGAGIVGVAYPGGGDLGDLYIKGGMFTANSSDTGWTVDDFFERNEHFYFVEVGTTSFARSPVPIQARGPMDANNVHFTFWYRNALERRGPRDLARPQDEAYGVAFNVNQMAGENIMWFVRGGVGVGGFAEANLAGGFGYRPPSRRADLLGVAAGWSRPDDAQLPITPPFSLRDQTTAEVFYRFALTPSVAVTPVYQLIVNPSLNPSADTLSVFSLRARLTF
;
A
#
# COMPACT_ATOMS: atom_id res chain seq x y z
N PHE A 1 0.85 -6.84 -0.59
CA PHE A 1 0.21 -6.01 0.36
C PHE A 1 0.71 -4.59 0.37
N VAL A 2 1.77 -4.39 1.06
CA VAL A 2 2.44 -3.10 1.16
C VAL A 2 3.50 -3.09 0.11
N ASN A 3 3.60 -1.98 -0.52
CA ASN A 3 4.54 -1.78 -1.53
C ASN A 3 5.98 -1.89 -1.07
N PRO A 4 6.68 -2.92 -1.43
CA PRO A 4 8.11 -2.97 -1.25
C PRO A 4 8.75 -2.23 -2.42
N TYR A 5 8.70 -0.91 -2.47
CA TYR A 5 9.46 -0.21 -3.49
C TYR A 5 10.90 0.01 -3.02
N PRO A 6 11.82 -0.92 -3.28
CA PRO A 6 13.22 -0.64 -3.00
C PRO A 6 13.74 0.55 -3.80
N PHE A 7 13.02 0.91 -4.88
CA PHE A 7 13.31 2.10 -5.65
C PHE A 7 12.95 3.39 -4.91
N PHE A 8 11.88 3.36 -4.13
CA PHE A 8 11.49 4.44 -3.24
C PHE A 8 12.03 4.12 -1.84
N ASP A 9 12.96 4.87 -1.33
CA ASP A 9 13.64 4.59 -0.05
C ASP A 9 12.72 4.67 1.18
N ASP A 10 11.47 5.08 0.97
CA ASP A 10 10.50 5.31 2.01
C ASP A 10 9.12 4.87 1.51
N ASN A 11 8.43 4.04 2.27
CA ASN A 11 7.07 3.58 1.98
C ASN A 11 6.04 4.71 1.88
N ARG A 12 6.40 5.91 2.34
CA ARG A 12 5.56 7.11 2.30
C ARG A 12 6.08 8.15 1.32
N GLN A 13 6.74 7.70 0.28
CA GLN A 13 7.27 8.61 -0.73
C GLN A 13 6.14 9.36 -1.42
N PHE A 14 5.11 8.67 -1.89
CA PHE A 14 3.84 9.27 -2.23
C PHE A 14 2.99 9.49 -0.96
N LEU A 15 2.27 10.61 -0.88
CA LEU A 15 1.36 10.92 0.22
C LEU A 15 0.00 10.22 0.04
N SER A 16 -0.45 10.07 -1.20
CA SER A 16 -1.69 9.37 -1.49
C SER A 16 -1.57 7.88 -1.18
N LEU A 17 -2.52 7.37 -0.40
CA LEU A 17 -2.61 5.96 -0.04
C LEU A 17 -2.72 5.07 -1.29
N ALA A 18 -3.43 5.52 -2.32
CA ALA A 18 -3.61 4.78 -3.57
C ALA A 18 -2.30 4.45 -4.29
N PHE A 19 -1.23 5.21 -4.03
CA PHE A 19 0.09 5.00 -4.65
C PHE A 19 1.04 4.21 -3.76
N SER A 20 0.75 4.05 -2.47
CA SER A 20 1.60 3.35 -1.52
C SER A 20 1.04 2.00 -1.07
N THR A 21 -0.28 1.82 -1.09
CA THR A 21 -0.98 0.57 -0.73
C THR A 21 -2.12 0.32 -1.71
N SER A 22 -2.86 -0.78 -1.55
CA SER A 22 -4.13 -0.97 -2.23
C SER A 22 -5.28 -0.56 -1.30
N PRO A 23 -6.03 0.51 -1.60
CA PRO A 23 -7.14 0.94 -0.76
C PRO A 23 -8.34 -0.01 -0.79
N THR A 24 -8.37 -0.98 -1.70
CA THR A 24 -9.40 -2.02 -1.73
C THR A 24 -9.19 -3.09 -0.67
N ILE A 25 -8.00 -3.21 -0.08
CA ILE A 25 -7.73 -4.21 0.96
C ILE A 25 -8.21 -3.68 2.32
N ALA A 26 -9.07 -4.44 2.98
CA ALA A 26 -9.47 -4.17 4.36
C ALA A 26 -8.31 -4.55 5.32
N VAL A 27 -7.29 -3.71 5.35
CA VAL A 27 -6.06 -3.95 6.11
C VAL A 27 -6.39 -4.21 7.59
N PRO A 28 -5.87 -5.29 8.20
CA PRO A 28 -6.10 -5.57 9.60
C PRO A 28 -5.55 -4.45 10.49
N LEU A 29 -6.21 -4.22 11.59
CA LEU A 29 -5.72 -3.34 12.64
C LEU A 29 -4.50 -3.95 13.33
N ARG A 30 -4.11 -3.43 14.48
CA ARG A 30 -3.01 -3.97 15.27
C ARG A 30 -3.34 -5.39 15.75
N GLY A 31 -2.36 -6.27 15.84
CA GLY A 31 -2.58 -7.61 16.37
C GLY A 31 -1.44 -8.57 16.02
N ALA A 32 -1.63 -9.82 16.39
CA ALA A 32 -0.73 -10.92 16.07
C ALA A 32 -1.03 -11.48 14.67
N GLY A 33 -0.06 -12.12 14.06
CA GLY A 33 -0.26 -12.79 12.80
C GLY A 33 0.86 -13.77 12.49
N ILE A 34 0.58 -14.65 11.55
CA ILE A 34 1.54 -15.61 11.01
C ILE A 34 1.57 -15.50 9.49
N VAL A 35 2.76 -15.52 8.92
CA VAL A 35 2.98 -15.47 7.47
C VAL A 35 3.98 -16.52 7.08
N GLY A 36 3.65 -17.28 6.03
CA GLY A 36 4.55 -18.20 5.37
C GLY A 36 4.80 -17.79 3.93
N VAL A 37 5.98 -18.09 3.41
CA VAL A 37 6.34 -17.91 2.01
C VAL A 37 7.04 -19.15 1.49
N ALA A 38 6.69 -19.57 0.28
CA ALA A 38 7.32 -20.65 -0.43
C ALA A 38 7.77 -20.16 -1.82
N TYR A 39 8.90 -20.68 -2.27
CA TYR A 39 9.47 -20.46 -3.61
C TYR A 39 9.51 -21.80 -4.35
N PRO A 40 8.40 -22.20 -5.01
CA PRO A 40 8.26 -23.53 -5.58
C PRO A 40 9.12 -23.79 -6.81
N GLY A 41 9.69 -22.75 -7.41
CA GLY A 41 10.48 -22.84 -8.62
C GLY A 41 11.99 -22.88 -8.38
N GLY A 42 12.58 -24.06 -8.25
CA GLY A 42 13.99 -24.21 -8.51
C GLY A 42 14.25 -24.05 -10.01
N GLY A 43 15.00 -23.05 -10.45
CA GLY A 43 15.57 -22.97 -11.81
C GLY A 43 14.67 -22.32 -12.86
N ASP A 44 13.75 -23.05 -13.47
CA ASP A 44 13.09 -22.64 -14.73
C ASP A 44 11.79 -21.81 -14.57
N LEU A 45 11.15 -21.84 -13.40
CA LEU A 45 9.93 -21.05 -13.13
C LEU A 45 10.20 -19.62 -12.66
N GLY A 46 11.41 -19.14 -12.82
CA GLY A 46 11.77 -17.79 -12.41
C GLY A 46 11.71 -17.60 -10.90
N ASP A 47 11.39 -16.40 -10.51
CA ASP A 47 11.31 -15.98 -9.12
C ASP A 47 9.88 -16.10 -8.57
N LEU A 48 9.16 -17.18 -8.95
CA LEU A 48 7.82 -17.46 -8.49
C LEU A 48 7.81 -17.65 -6.97
N TYR A 49 6.88 -16.98 -6.31
CA TYR A 49 6.60 -17.21 -4.89
C TYR A 49 5.10 -17.35 -4.64
N ILE A 50 4.79 -18.05 -3.57
CA ILE A 50 3.45 -18.11 -2.98
C ILE A 50 3.61 -17.70 -1.53
N LYS A 51 2.87 -16.69 -1.10
CA LYS A 51 2.87 -16.19 0.26
C LYS A 51 1.44 -16.22 0.81
N GLY A 52 1.28 -16.67 2.03
CA GLY A 52 -0.01 -16.68 2.70
C GLY A 52 0.13 -16.37 4.16
N GLY A 53 -0.96 -15.87 4.75
CA GLY A 53 -0.94 -15.55 6.17
C GLY A 53 -2.31 -15.25 6.73
N MET A 54 -2.32 -15.16 8.06
CA MET A 54 -3.47 -14.83 8.86
C MET A 54 -3.06 -13.82 9.93
N PHE A 55 -3.91 -12.83 10.18
CA PHE A 55 -3.73 -11.80 11.19
C PHE A 55 -4.99 -11.62 12.01
N THR A 56 -4.87 -11.22 13.27
CA THR A 56 -6.00 -10.63 13.99
C THR A 56 -6.50 -9.41 13.23
N ALA A 57 -7.78 -9.37 12.91
CA ALA A 57 -8.36 -8.25 12.15
C ALA A 57 -8.83 -7.09 13.04
N ASN A 58 -9.17 -7.38 14.29
CA ASN A 58 -9.67 -6.42 15.27
C ASN A 58 -8.97 -6.63 16.61
N SER A 59 -8.26 -5.62 17.08
CA SER A 59 -7.66 -5.62 18.40
C SER A 59 -8.11 -4.38 19.15
N SER A 60 -8.74 -4.61 20.31
CA SER A 60 -9.26 -3.55 21.17
C SER A 60 -8.21 -2.91 22.07
N ASP A 61 -7.04 -3.52 22.19
CA ASP A 61 -6.02 -3.09 23.13
C ASP A 61 -4.78 -2.48 22.46
N THR A 62 -4.13 -1.60 23.21
CA THR A 62 -2.89 -0.94 22.77
C THR A 62 -1.64 -1.78 23.02
N GLY A 63 -1.79 -2.97 23.64
CA GLY A 63 -0.72 -3.90 24.01
C GLY A 63 -0.53 -5.04 22.99
N TRP A 64 0.25 -6.04 23.40
CA TRP A 64 0.40 -7.31 22.70
C TRP A 64 -0.85 -8.15 22.92
N THR A 65 -1.69 -8.24 21.91
CA THR A 65 -2.99 -8.95 21.98
C THR A 65 -2.90 -10.32 21.29
N VAL A 66 -1.99 -11.17 21.78
CA VAL A 66 -1.90 -12.55 21.28
C VAL A 66 -3.15 -13.35 21.62
N ASP A 67 -3.79 -13.03 22.75
CA ASP A 67 -5.01 -13.69 23.19
C ASP A 67 -6.16 -13.45 22.20
N ASP A 68 -6.32 -12.25 21.65
CA ASP A 68 -7.32 -11.93 20.64
C ASP A 68 -7.18 -12.81 19.39
N PHE A 69 -5.96 -13.25 19.06
CA PHE A 69 -5.74 -14.13 17.92
C PHE A 69 -6.36 -15.53 18.10
N PHE A 70 -6.42 -16.03 19.33
CA PHE A 70 -6.95 -17.36 19.63
C PHE A 70 -8.40 -17.34 20.11
N GLU A 71 -8.81 -16.26 20.78
CA GLU A 71 -10.11 -16.16 21.41
C GLU A 71 -11.20 -15.57 20.49
N ARG A 72 -10.80 -14.77 19.51
CA ARG A 72 -11.72 -14.09 18.59
C ARG A 72 -11.66 -14.71 17.20
N ASN A 73 -12.81 -14.99 16.61
CA ASN A 73 -12.89 -15.41 15.21
C ASN A 73 -12.95 -14.18 14.27
N GLU A 74 -12.09 -13.21 14.52
CA GLU A 74 -11.97 -11.96 13.77
C GLU A 74 -10.59 -11.90 13.11
N HIS A 75 -10.46 -12.59 11.99
CA HIS A 75 -9.19 -12.75 11.30
C HIS A 75 -9.22 -12.14 9.90
N PHE A 76 -8.04 -11.72 9.49
CA PHE A 76 -7.73 -11.36 8.10
C PHE A 76 -6.82 -12.43 7.51
N TYR A 77 -7.22 -12.96 6.36
CA TYR A 77 -6.48 -13.97 5.61
C TYR A 77 -6.04 -13.43 4.28
N PHE A 78 -4.90 -13.87 3.80
CA PHE A 78 -4.49 -13.57 2.44
C PHE A 78 -3.67 -14.68 1.82
N VAL A 79 -3.73 -14.75 0.49
CA VAL A 79 -2.83 -15.53 -0.35
C VAL A 79 -2.34 -14.62 -1.46
N GLU A 80 -1.03 -14.57 -1.65
CA GLU A 80 -0.38 -13.79 -2.69
C GLU A 80 0.47 -14.70 -3.55
N VAL A 81 0.29 -14.60 -4.85
CA VAL A 81 1.08 -15.32 -5.85
C VAL A 81 1.76 -14.29 -6.74
N GLY A 82 3.04 -14.44 -6.94
CA GLY A 82 3.78 -13.47 -7.73
C GLY A 82 5.17 -13.93 -8.16
N THR A 83 5.79 -13.08 -8.94
CA THR A 83 7.19 -13.22 -9.33
C THR A 83 7.97 -12.03 -8.81
N THR A 84 9.21 -12.26 -8.39
CA THR A 84 10.09 -11.21 -7.90
C THR A 84 11.54 -11.52 -8.24
N SER A 85 12.29 -10.54 -8.71
CA SER A 85 13.73 -10.66 -8.88
C SER A 85 14.51 -10.76 -7.55
N PHE A 86 13.82 -10.52 -6.44
CA PHE A 86 14.41 -10.59 -5.10
C PHE A 86 14.87 -11.98 -4.67
N ALA A 87 14.16 -13.02 -5.08
CA ALA A 87 14.39 -14.37 -4.57
C ALA A 87 15.75 -14.94 -4.95
N ARG A 88 16.30 -14.55 -6.08
CA ARG A 88 17.56 -15.09 -6.64
C ARG A 88 18.78 -14.21 -6.46
N SER A 89 18.62 -13.02 -5.93
CA SER A 89 19.78 -12.16 -5.73
C SER A 89 20.69 -12.77 -4.65
N PRO A 90 21.94 -13.07 -4.94
CA PRO A 90 22.92 -13.52 -3.96
C PRO A 90 23.31 -12.41 -2.98
N VAL A 91 22.87 -11.19 -3.25
CA VAL A 91 23.14 -10.02 -2.43
C VAL A 91 22.21 -10.01 -1.23
N PRO A 92 22.68 -9.79 0.01
CA PRO A 92 21.83 -9.62 1.17
C PRO A 92 20.76 -8.56 0.95
N ILE A 93 19.57 -8.76 1.49
CA ILE A 93 18.41 -7.86 1.30
C ILE A 93 18.76 -6.40 1.55
N GLN A 94 19.58 -6.13 2.56
CA GLN A 94 20.01 -4.77 2.95
C GLN A 94 20.92 -4.09 1.92
N ALA A 95 21.56 -4.87 1.05
CA ALA A 95 22.51 -4.37 0.06
C ALA A 95 21.96 -4.43 -1.38
N ARG A 96 20.69 -4.85 -1.58
CA ARG A 96 20.07 -4.95 -2.90
C ARG A 96 19.78 -3.56 -3.45
N GLY A 97 20.15 -3.37 -4.70
CA GLY A 97 19.94 -2.10 -5.40
C GLY A 97 18.54 -2.00 -6.03
N PRO A 98 18.24 -0.85 -6.63
CA PRO A 98 16.97 -0.60 -7.33
C PRO A 98 16.66 -1.60 -8.45
N MET A 99 17.67 -2.21 -9.02
CA MET A 99 17.55 -3.20 -10.11
C MET A 99 16.86 -4.50 -9.70
N ASP A 100 16.79 -4.77 -8.38
CA ASP A 100 16.10 -5.93 -7.82
C ASP A 100 14.60 -5.64 -7.53
N ALA A 101 14.06 -4.56 -8.06
CA ALA A 101 12.73 -4.07 -7.73
C ALA A 101 11.60 -4.61 -8.63
N ASN A 102 11.92 -5.47 -9.60
CA ASN A 102 10.91 -6.05 -10.47
C ASN A 102 10.02 -7.01 -9.69
N ASN A 103 8.72 -6.77 -9.73
CA ASN A 103 7.74 -7.58 -9.03
C ASN A 103 6.40 -7.55 -9.78
N VAL A 104 5.75 -8.71 -9.86
CA VAL A 104 4.37 -8.84 -10.32
C VAL A 104 3.66 -9.76 -9.35
N HIS A 105 2.57 -9.31 -8.76
CA HIS A 105 1.80 -10.18 -7.87
C HIS A 105 0.31 -9.90 -7.91
N PHE A 106 -0.44 -10.93 -7.51
CA PHE A 106 -1.86 -10.90 -7.22
C PHE A 106 -2.07 -11.33 -5.78
N THR A 107 -2.87 -10.57 -5.03
CA THR A 107 -3.21 -10.85 -3.63
C THR A 107 -4.71 -11.06 -3.53
N PHE A 108 -5.12 -12.24 -3.09
CA PHE A 108 -6.49 -12.57 -2.70
C PHE A 108 -6.58 -12.44 -1.19
N TRP A 109 -7.62 -11.81 -0.69
CA TRP A 109 -7.76 -11.57 0.73
C TRP A 109 -9.21 -11.71 1.19
N TYR A 110 -9.38 -12.08 2.45
CA TYR A 110 -10.66 -12.22 3.13
C TYR A 110 -10.51 -11.79 4.58
N ARG A 111 -11.52 -11.15 5.13
CA ARG A 111 -11.62 -10.78 6.53
C ARG A 111 -13.00 -11.17 7.06
N ASN A 112 -13.05 -11.82 8.23
CA ASN A 112 -14.29 -12.07 8.94
C ASN A 112 -14.99 -10.75 9.29
N ALA A 113 -16.30 -10.84 9.55
CA ALA A 113 -17.05 -9.75 10.16
C ALA A 113 -16.42 -9.33 11.50
N LEU A 114 -16.46 -8.03 11.78
CA LEU A 114 -15.92 -7.45 13.00
C LEU A 114 -17.04 -6.94 13.89
N GLU A 115 -17.03 -7.34 15.17
CA GLU A 115 -17.98 -6.89 16.17
C GLU A 115 -17.42 -5.71 16.97
N ARG A 116 -18.29 -4.78 17.30
CA ARG A 116 -17.97 -3.74 18.27
C ARG A 116 -18.21 -4.26 19.68
N ARG A 117 -17.16 -4.42 20.47
CA ARG A 117 -17.24 -4.98 21.84
C ARG A 117 -16.98 -3.96 22.95
N GLY A 118 -16.44 -2.81 22.61
CA GLY A 118 -16.09 -1.80 23.61
C GLY A 118 -15.91 -0.39 23.04
N PRO A 119 -15.75 0.60 23.92
CA PRO A 119 -15.59 2.00 23.51
C PRO A 119 -14.25 2.29 22.78
N ARG A 120 -13.30 1.37 22.85
CA ARG A 120 -12.00 1.46 22.16
C ARG A 120 -11.94 0.67 20.85
N ASP A 121 -12.98 -0.09 20.58
CA ASP A 121 -13.13 -0.85 19.34
C ASP A 121 -13.53 0.04 18.18
N LEU A 122 -13.80 -0.60 17.03
CA LEU A 122 -14.35 0.06 15.85
C LEU A 122 -15.56 0.92 16.22
N ALA A 123 -15.71 2.04 15.55
CA ALA A 123 -16.82 2.93 15.76
C ALA A 123 -18.18 2.27 15.44
N ARG A 124 -18.18 1.31 14.51
CA ARG A 124 -19.35 0.48 14.13
C ARG A 124 -18.91 -0.96 13.81
N PRO A 125 -19.82 -1.95 13.93
CA PRO A 125 -19.57 -3.28 13.38
C PRO A 125 -19.28 -3.21 11.87
N GLN A 126 -18.54 -4.16 11.37
CA GLN A 126 -18.21 -4.27 9.96
C GLN A 126 -18.53 -5.67 9.47
N ASP A 127 -19.16 -5.76 8.31
CA ASP A 127 -19.44 -7.02 7.65
C ASP A 127 -18.17 -7.73 7.16
N GLU A 128 -18.31 -8.95 6.69
CA GLU A 128 -17.24 -9.66 6.00
C GLU A 128 -16.69 -8.84 4.84
N ALA A 129 -15.41 -8.94 4.63
CA ALA A 129 -14.72 -8.20 3.58
C ALA A 129 -13.82 -9.13 2.77
N TYR A 130 -13.75 -8.92 1.46
CA TYR A 130 -12.93 -9.74 0.58
C TYR A 130 -12.60 -9.00 -0.72
N GLY A 131 -11.58 -9.48 -1.39
CA GLY A 131 -11.21 -8.88 -2.66
C GLY A 131 -9.94 -9.45 -3.27
N VAL A 132 -9.57 -8.84 -4.37
CA VAL A 132 -8.33 -9.10 -5.08
C VAL A 132 -7.62 -7.80 -5.39
N ALA A 133 -6.30 -7.80 -5.24
CA ALA A 133 -5.44 -6.70 -5.63
C ALA A 133 -4.27 -7.22 -6.47
N PHE A 134 -3.74 -6.38 -7.33
CA PHE A 134 -2.54 -6.67 -8.09
C PHE A 134 -1.55 -5.52 -8.03
N ASN A 135 -0.31 -5.83 -8.25
CA ASN A 135 0.75 -4.85 -8.43
C ASN A 135 1.76 -5.35 -9.44
N VAL A 136 2.19 -4.44 -10.30
CA VAL A 136 3.30 -4.63 -11.23
C VAL A 136 4.24 -3.46 -11.04
N ASN A 137 5.50 -3.73 -10.76
CA ASN A 137 6.55 -2.73 -10.81
C ASN A 137 7.78 -3.28 -11.54
N GLN A 138 8.32 -2.50 -12.45
CA GLN A 138 9.40 -2.90 -13.33
C GLN A 138 10.38 -1.76 -13.53
N MET A 139 11.65 -2.11 -13.61
CA MET A 139 12.70 -1.19 -14.01
C MET A 139 12.69 -0.98 -15.52
N ALA A 140 12.80 0.27 -15.94
CA ALA A 140 13.05 0.66 -17.32
C ALA A 140 14.45 1.28 -17.40
N GLY A 141 15.45 0.44 -17.62
CA GLY A 141 16.85 0.81 -17.46
C GLY A 141 17.26 0.96 -15.98
N GLU A 142 18.31 1.72 -15.73
CA GLU A 142 18.90 1.84 -14.38
C GLU A 142 18.26 2.95 -13.53
N ASN A 143 17.56 3.90 -14.14
CA ASN A 143 17.18 5.14 -13.49
C ASN A 143 15.68 5.35 -13.40
N ILE A 144 14.87 4.52 -14.03
CA ILE A 144 13.42 4.63 -14.03
C ILE A 144 12.81 3.34 -13.52
N MET A 145 11.87 3.44 -12.60
CA MET A 145 10.94 2.37 -12.25
C MET A 145 9.52 2.86 -12.51
N TRP A 146 8.73 2.08 -13.20
CA TRP A 146 7.31 2.31 -13.32
C TRP A 146 6.51 1.28 -12.53
N PHE A 147 5.29 1.65 -12.17
CA PHE A 147 4.37 0.75 -11.51
C PHE A 147 2.94 0.94 -12.00
N VAL A 148 2.17 -0.14 -11.96
CA VAL A 148 0.72 -0.16 -12.08
C VAL A 148 0.17 -1.05 -10.98
N ARG A 149 -0.88 -0.60 -10.31
CA ARG A 149 -1.57 -1.36 -9.27
C ARG A 149 -3.05 -1.11 -9.32
N GLY A 150 -3.80 -2.03 -8.79
CA GLY A 150 -5.24 -1.91 -8.70
C GLY A 150 -5.83 -3.03 -7.87
N GLY A 151 -7.14 -2.96 -7.72
CA GLY A 151 -7.88 -3.98 -7.01
C GLY A 151 -9.37 -3.72 -7.04
N VAL A 152 -10.09 -4.73 -6.65
CA VAL A 152 -11.54 -4.69 -6.39
C VAL A 152 -11.83 -5.46 -5.11
N GLY A 153 -12.81 -5.00 -4.35
CA GLY A 153 -13.18 -5.67 -3.11
C GLY A 153 -14.40 -5.03 -2.46
N VAL A 154 -14.80 -5.61 -1.36
CA VAL A 154 -15.89 -5.15 -0.50
C VAL A 154 -15.34 -4.98 0.89
N GLY A 155 -15.71 -3.90 1.57
CA GLY A 155 -15.32 -3.65 2.96
C GLY A 155 -13.92 -3.06 3.13
N GLY A 156 -13.25 -2.59 2.06
CA GLY A 156 -12.05 -1.77 2.10
C GLY A 156 -12.35 -0.28 2.25
N PHE A 157 -11.36 0.57 1.99
CA PHE A 157 -11.57 2.02 1.83
C PHE A 157 -12.08 2.38 0.44
N ALA A 158 -11.96 1.44 -0.50
CA ALA A 158 -12.48 1.58 -1.86
C ALA A 158 -12.98 0.22 -2.36
N GLU A 159 -14.08 0.23 -3.12
CA GLU A 159 -14.60 -0.92 -3.85
C GLU A 159 -13.71 -1.29 -5.04
N ALA A 160 -13.12 -0.29 -5.67
CA ALA A 160 -12.21 -0.45 -6.80
C ALA A 160 -11.18 0.67 -6.83
N ASN A 161 -9.97 0.34 -7.29
CA ASN A 161 -8.96 1.34 -7.58
C ASN A 161 -8.06 0.89 -8.74
N LEU A 162 -7.50 1.86 -9.44
CA LEU A 162 -6.44 1.70 -10.42
C LEU A 162 -5.50 2.88 -10.30
N ALA A 163 -4.21 2.62 -10.18
CA ALA A 163 -3.18 3.65 -10.05
C ALA A 163 -1.92 3.24 -10.79
N GLY A 164 -1.19 4.21 -11.30
CA GLY A 164 0.10 4.00 -11.93
C GLY A 164 0.99 5.22 -11.83
N GLY A 165 2.26 5.00 -12.03
CA GLY A 165 3.24 6.08 -11.95
C GLY A 165 4.65 5.60 -12.22
N PHE A 166 5.59 6.51 -12.02
CA PHE A 166 7.00 6.18 -12.14
C PHE A 166 7.85 7.00 -11.15
N GLY A 167 9.02 6.47 -10.88
CA GLY A 167 10.11 7.16 -10.20
C GLY A 167 11.29 7.31 -11.14
N TYR A 168 12.00 8.44 -11.05
CA TYR A 168 13.20 8.72 -11.81
C TYR A 168 14.32 9.22 -10.92
N ARG A 169 15.48 8.56 -10.99
CA ARG A 169 16.73 8.96 -10.32
C ARG A 169 17.68 9.58 -11.32
N PRO A 170 17.93 10.90 -11.25
CA PRO A 170 18.87 11.55 -12.18
C PRO A 170 20.28 10.93 -12.06
N PRO A 171 20.93 10.57 -13.18
CA PRO A 171 22.28 9.96 -13.14
C PRO A 171 23.33 10.83 -12.44
N SER A 172 23.23 12.15 -12.57
CA SER A 172 24.13 13.11 -11.92
C SER A 172 23.84 13.30 -10.41
N ARG A 173 22.66 12.88 -9.93
CA ARG A 173 22.20 13.03 -8.54
C ARG A 173 21.42 11.80 -8.11
N ARG A 174 22.08 10.65 -8.07
CA ARG A 174 21.44 9.35 -7.81
C ARG A 174 20.72 9.25 -6.46
N ALA A 175 21.05 10.12 -5.52
CA ALA A 175 20.35 10.23 -4.23
C ALA A 175 19.03 10.99 -4.32
N ASP A 176 18.81 11.79 -5.39
CA ASP A 176 17.54 12.48 -5.63
C ASP A 176 16.52 11.52 -6.26
N LEU A 177 15.24 11.86 -6.14
CA LEU A 177 14.15 11.07 -6.71
C LEU A 177 12.99 11.96 -7.12
N LEU A 178 12.63 11.93 -8.40
CA LEU A 178 11.35 12.41 -8.91
C LEU A 178 10.33 11.29 -8.87
N GLY A 179 9.14 11.53 -8.36
CA GLY A 179 8.01 10.63 -8.46
C GLY A 179 6.81 11.32 -9.08
N VAL A 180 6.13 10.63 -9.98
CA VAL A 180 4.88 11.06 -10.60
C VAL A 180 3.91 9.90 -10.61
N ALA A 181 2.68 10.12 -10.15
CA ALA A 181 1.63 9.10 -10.16
C ALA A 181 0.26 9.72 -10.38
N ALA A 182 -0.63 8.92 -10.94
CA ALA A 182 -2.06 9.22 -11.05
C ALA A 182 -2.87 7.96 -10.78
N GLY A 183 -4.09 8.13 -10.27
CA GLY A 183 -4.96 7.01 -9.97
C GLY A 183 -6.41 7.44 -9.78
N TRP A 184 -7.28 6.47 -9.95
CA TRP A 184 -8.71 6.56 -9.74
C TRP A 184 -9.12 5.56 -8.66
N SER A 185 -10.10 5.94 -7.84
CA SER A 185 -10.68 5.09 -6.81
C SER A 185 -12.18 5.33 -6.72
N ARG A 186 -12.93 4.23 -6.58
CA ARG A 186 -14.32 4.23 -6.15
C ARG A 186 -14.34 3.99 -4.64
N PRO A 187 -14.68 4.99 -3.83
CA PRO A 187 -14.64 4.86 -2.37
C PRO A 187 -15.72 3.92 -1.85
N ASP A 188 -15.43 3.30 -0.71
CA ASP A 188 -16.37 2.54 0.12
C ASP A 188 -16.48 3.21 1.50
N ASP A 189 -17.66 3.19 2.09
CA ASP A 189 -17.86 3.75 3.43
C ASP A 189 -17.66 2.73 4.56
N ALA A 190 -17.41 1.47 4.23
CA ALA A 190 -17.34 0.35 5.17
C ALA A 190 -16.29 0.56 6.28
N GLN A 191 -15.18 1.21 5.96
CA GLN A 191 -14.11 1.50 6.92
C GLN A 191 -14.27 2.86 7.63
N LEU A 192 -15.26 3.66 7.26
CA LEU A 192 -15.46 4.95 7.89
C LEU A 192 -16.12 4.80 9.27
N PRO A 193 -15.72 5.60 10.26
CA PRO A 193 -16.28 5.52 11.62
C PRO A 193 -17.78 5.88 11.68
N ILE A 194 -18.26 6.64 10.72
CA ILE A 194 -19.66 7.02 10.55
C ILE A 194 -20.04 6.91 9.08
N THR A 195 -21.31 6.59 8.81
CA THR A 195 -21.85 6.69 7.44
C THR A 195 -21.98 8.16 7.06
N PRO A 196 -21.36 8.59 5.95
CA PRO A 196 -21.50 9.97 5.49
C PRO A 196 -22.95 10.31 5.15
N PRO A 197 -23.42 11.54 5.47
CA PRO A 197 -24.78 11.98 5.12
C PRO A 197 -24.93 12.33 3.62
N PHE A 198 -23.97 11.98 2.79
CA PHE A 198 -23.91 12.23 1.34
C PHE A 198 -23.34 11.03 0.63
N SER A 199 -23.63 10.92 -0.67
CA SER A 199 -23.04 9.88 -1.52
C SER A 199 -21.57 10.16 -1.79
N LEU A 200 -20.73 9.15 -1.60
CA LEU A 200 -19.33 9.20 -1.98
C LEU A 200 -19.20 9.26 -3.52
N ARG A 201 -18.23 10.02 -3.99
CA ARG A 201 -17.95 10.17 -5.44
C ARG A 201 -16.64 9.48 -5.80
N ASP A 202 -16.56 8.97 -7.02
CA ASP A 202 -15.30 8.48 -7.58
C ASP A 202 -14.26 9.60 -7.57
N GLN A 203 -13.09 9.31 -7.03
CA GLN A 203 -12.02 10.27 -6.85
C GLN A 203 -10.86 9.95 -7.79
N THR A 204 -10.33 10.97 -8.43
CA THR A 204 -9.06 10.89 -9.17
C THR A 204 -8.01 11.72 -8.45
N THR A 205 -6.82 11.15 -8.28
CA THR A 205 -5.69 11.84 -7.63
C THR A 205 -4.48 11.78 -8.54
N ALA A 206 -3.80 12.91 -8.71
CA ALA A 206 -2.48 12.98 -9.31
C ALA A 206 -1.50 13.56 -8.28
N GLU A 207 -0.28 13.05 -8.27
CA GLU A 207 0.75 13.50 -7.34
C GLU A 207 2.10 13.57 -8.04
N VAL A 208 2.83 14.64 -7.76
CA VAL A 208 4.22 14.80 -8.14
C VAL A 208 5.03 15.23 -6.94
N PHE A 209 6.20 14.64 -6.76
CA PHE A 209 7.16 15.06 -5.76
C PHE A 209 8.59 15.05 -6.32
N TYR A 210 9.46 15.83 -5.71
CA TYR A 210 10.88 15.73 -5.94
C TYR A 210 11.64 15.71 -4.61
N ARG A 211 12.33 14.60 -4.33
CA ARG A 211 13.17 14.48 -3.16
C ARG A 211 14.57 14.96 -3.45
N PHE A 212 14.95 16.05 -2.81
CA PHE A 212 16.30 16.57 -2.80
C PHE A 212 17.08 15.92 -1.65
N ALA A 213 18.07 15.09 -1.95
CA ALA A 213 19.03 14.62 -0.96
C ALA A 213 20.09 15.70 -0.75
N LEU A 214 19.97 16.49 0.30
CA LEU A 214 20.90 17.57 0.62
C LEU A 214 22.21 17.04 1.20
N THR A 215 22.10 16.00 2.03
CA THR A 215 23.21 15.24 2.58
C THR A 215 22.79 13.76 2.68
N PRO A 216 23.70 12.81 3.00
CA PRO A 216 23.30 11.43 3.24
C PRO A 216 22.23 11.26 4.34
N SER A 217 22.17 12.20 5.29
CA SER A 217 21.25 12.15 6.43
C SER A 217 20.07 13.12 6.33
N VAL A 218 20.03 14.02 5.34
CA VAL A 218 19.01 15.07 5.23
C VAL A 218 18.41 15.09 3.84
N ALA A 219 17.10 14.96 3.76
CA ALA A 219 16.36 15.13 2.52
C ALA A 219 15.16 16.07 2.72
N VAL A 220 14.86 16.85 1.66
CA VAL A 220 13.69 17.74 1.59
C VAL A 220 12.87 17.37 0.37
N THR A 221 11.55 17.27 0.52
CA THR A 221 10.67 16.79 -0.53
C THR A 221 9.45 17.70 -0.66
N PRO A 222 9.43 18.66 -1.58
CA PRO A 222 8.20 19.32 -2.01
C PRO A 222 7.30 18.29 -2.72
N VAL A 223 6.00 18.42 -2.49
CA VAL A 223 4.95 17.54 -3.06
C VAL A 223 3.79 18.42 -3.52
N TYR A 224 3.26 18.12 -4.67
CA TYR A 224 2.00 18.67 -5.16
C TYR A 224 1.02 17.54 -5.45
N GLN A 225 -0.22 17.70 -4.97
CA GLN A 225 -1.33 16.81 -5.28
C GLN A 225 -2.48 17.59 -5.90
N LEU A 226 -3.09 17.01 -6.92
CA LEU A 226 -4.35 17.42 -7.50
C LEU A 226 -5.38 16.32 -7.26
N ILE A 227 -6.46 16.66 -6.58
CA ILE A 227 -7.53 15.72 -6.25
C ILE A 227 -8.81 16.22 -6.94
N VAL A 228 -9.35 15.44 -7.85
CA VAL A 228 -10.61 15.70 -8.55
C VAL A 228 -11.70 14.86 -7.91
N ASN A 229 -12.84 15.46 -7.63
CA ASN A 229 -13.97 14.90 -6.90
C ASN A 229 -13.54 14.28 -5.56
N PRO A 230 -13.01 15.07 -4.61
CA PRO A 230 -12.60 14.53 -3.31
C PRO A 230 -13.77 13.83 -2.63
N SER A 231 -13.63 12.52 -2.39
CA SER A 231 -14.74 11.64 -2.01
C SER A 231 -15.42 12.03 -0.69
N LEU A 232 -14.68 12.61 0.25
CA LEU A 232 -15.20 13.06 1.56
C LEU A 232 -15.51 14.56 1.61
N ASN A 233 -15.41 15.27 0.50
CA ASN A 233 -15.74 16.70 0.43
C ASN A 233 -16.64 16.97 -0.80
N PRO A 234 -17.95 16.76 -0.70
CA PRO A 234 -18.88 16.92 -1.82
C PRO A 234 -19.04 18.37 -2.29
N SER A 235 -18.60 19.34 -1.51
CA SER A 235 -18.67 20.76 -1.87
C SER A 235 -17.54 21.26 -2.75
N ALA A 236 -16.50 20.44 -2.94
CA ALA A 236 -15.37 20.78 -3.79
C ALA A 236 -15.29 19.82 -4.99
N ASP A 237 -15.11 20.35 -6.19
CA ASP A 237 -14.86 19.54 -7.38
C ASP A 237 -13.37 19.24 -7.55
N THR A 238 -12.51 20.11 -7.06
CA THR A 238 -11.06 19.97 -7.19
C THR A 238 -10.36 20.58 -5.99
N LEU A 239 -9.33 19.88 -5.51
CA LEU A 239 -8.42 20.35 -4.46
C LEU A 239 -6.98 20.28 -4.94
N SER A 240 -6.23 21.36 -4.67
CA SER A 240 -4.78 21.43 -4.86
C SER A 240 -4.10 21.47 -3.49
N VAL A 241 -3.19 20.53 -3.25
CA VAL A 241 -2.48 20.41 -1.99
C VAL A 241 -0.98 20.54 -2.23
N PHE A 242 -0.36 21.50 -1.57
CA PHE A 242 1.09 21.66 -1.55
C PHE A 242 1.62 21.23 -0.19
N SER A 243 2.66 20.41 -0.18
CA SER A 243 3.29 19.90 1.03
C SER A 243 4.80 19.98 0.92
N LEU A 244 5.45 20.19 2.06
CA LEU A 244 6.91 20.11 2.19
C LEU A 244 7.26 19.14 3.30
N ARG A 245 8.05 18.14 2.99
CA ARG A 245 8.54 17.15 3.97
C ARG A 245 10.04 17.31 4.16
N ALA A 246 10.48 17.18 5.40
CA ALA A 246 11.89 17.02 5.75
C ALA A 246 12.10 15.63 6.37
N ARG A 247 13.20 14.98 6.01
CA ARG A 247 13.63 13.70 6.58
C ARG A 247 15.02 13.84 7.15
N LEU A 248 15.18 13.42 8.40
CA LEU A 248 16.45 13.29 9.09
C LEU A 248 16.67 11.81 9.39
N THR A 249 17.87 11.30 9.10
CA THR A 249 18.26 9.92 9.39
C THR A 249 19.50 9.98 10.30
N PHE A 250 19.43 9.33 11.46
CA PHE A 250 20.50 9.29 12.47
C PHE A 250 21.18 7.94 12.46
#